data_f47c2550755c6666e53a7284acb843dc
#
_entry.id   f47c2550755c6666e53a7284acb843dc
#
_cell.length_a   1.000
_cell.length_b   1.000
_cell.length_c   1.000
_cell.angle_alpha   90.00
_cell.angle_beta   90.00
_cell.angle_gamma   90.00
#
_symmetry.space_group_name_H-M   'P 1'
#
loop_
_entity.id
_entity.type
_entity.pdbx_description
1 polymer ?
#
loop_
_entity_poly.entity_id
_entity_poly.type
_entity_poly.pdbx_seq_one_letter_code
_entity_poly.pdbx_strand_id
1 'polypeptide(L)'
;MNLEEYGRMYEAEETQWWYAGMRAISLSLLAAEWPDGAADDRRILDAGCGTGNNLSHFRRFGRTVGVDLSDEALRFCRSRGVAATRGSLLSLPFPDASFEAVTSFDVHYHRWVEDDRVAVREIVRVMKPGGLFLVRVPALKMLWGAHDEAVHSRHRYTRGEVRRLLEDEGLEVARLTYANTLLFPVIATRRTLDRLLHRHGSDVGFLPPPLEWTFRHLLGIEARLVRHLALPVGASVFAVARKPRGGATAARG
;
A
#
# COMPACT_ATOMS: atom_id res chain seq x y z
N MET A 1 -2.06 -8.91 -12.44
CA MET A 1 -2.77 -7.79 -13.11
C MET A 1 -2.58 -7.93 -14.60
N ASN A 2 -3.58 -7.60 -15.41
CA ASN A 2 -3.47 -7.64 -16.88
C ASN A 2 -2.53 -6.52 -17.38
N LEU A 3 -1.83 -6.76 -18.50
CA LEU A 3 -0.84 -5.80 -19.04
C LEU A 3 -1.44 -4.42 -19.34
N GLU A 4 -2.67 -4.38 -19.88
CA GLU A 4 -3.38 -3.14 -20.18
C GLU A 4 -3.68 -2.29 -18.92
N GLU A 5 -3.86 -2.91 -17.76
CA GLU A 5 -4.14 -2.21 -16.51
C GLU A 5 -2.92 -1.40 -16.03
N TYR A 6 -1.69 -1.83 -16.35
CA TYR A 6 -0.49 -1.03 -16.03
C TYR A 6 -0.46 0.30 -16.79
N GLY A 7 -0.87 0.30 -18.07
CA GLY A 7 -0.96 1.53 -18.87
C GLY A 7 -2.00 2.50 -18.28
N ARG A 8 -3.21 2.00 -18.00
CA ARG A 8 -4.29 2.80 -17.37
C ARG A 8 -3.87 3.33 -15.99
N MET A 9 -3.21 2.51 -15.20
CA MET A 9 -2.69 2.90 -13.90
C MET A 9 -1.65 4.02 -14.05
N TYR A 10 -0.69 3.87 -14.96
CA TYR A 10 0.35 4.86 -15.23
C TYR A 10 -0.21 6.23 -15.60
N GLU A 11 -1.27 6.29 -16.41
CA GLU A 11 -1.96 7.53 -16.80
C GLU A 11 -2.77 8.13 -15.65
N ALA A 12 -3.41 7.29 -14.82
CA ALA A 12 -4.30 7.74 -13.75
C ALA A 12 -3.57 8.15 -12.47
N GLU A 13 -2.42 7.56 -12.16
CA GLU A 13 -1.74 7.68 -10.85
C GLU A 13 -1.40 9.12 -10.45
N GLU A 14 -1.13 10.02 -11.39
CA GLU A 14 -0.76 11.39 -11.06
C GLU A 14 -1.98 12.24 -10.69
N THR A 15 -3.09 12.06 -11.37
CA THR A 15 -4.21 13.01 -11.37
C THR A 15 -5.50 12.48 -10.77
N GLN A 16 -5.76 11.17 -10.87
CA GLN A 16 -7.00 10.58 -10.40
C GLN A 16 -7.08 10.62 -8.86
N TRP A 17 -8.22 11.01 -8.35
CA TRP A 17 -8.48 11.32 -6.93
C TRP A 17 -8.05 10.22 -5.96
N TRP A 18 -8.27 8.95 -6.31
CA TRP A 18 -7.98 7.84 -5.43
C TRP A 18 -6.46 7.64 -5.26
N TYR A 19 -5.70 7.62 -6.37
CA TYR A 19 -4.24 7.48 -6.31
C TYR A 19 -3.60 8.65 -5.58
N ALA A 20 -4.02 9.88 -5.91
CA ALA A 20 -3.53 11.09 -5.26
C ALA A 20 -3.84 11.10 -3.75
N GLY A 21 -5.06 10.68 -3.37
CA GLY A 21 -5.49 10.57 -1.99
C GLY A 21 -4.74 9.50 -1.20
N MET A 22 -4.62 8.29 -1.75
CA MET A 22 -3.88 7.20 -1.10
C MET A 22 -2.39 7.54 -0.94
N ARG A 23 -1.80 8.18 -1.93
CA ARG A 23 -0.44 8.71 -1.86
C ARG A 23 -0.29 9.77 -0.76
N ALA A 24 -1.24 10.70 -0.65
CA ALA A 24 -1.23 11.70 0.42
C ALA A 24 -1.28 11.06 1.81
N ILE A 25 -2.11 10.02 2.00
CA ILE A 25 -2.17 9.25 3.25
C ILE A 25 -0.83 8.56 3.53
N SER A 26 -0.26 7.87 2.53
CA SER A 26 1.04 7.18 2.67
C SER A 26 2.16 8.13 3.05
N LEU A 27 2.26 9.28 2.36
CA LEU A 27 3.25 10.33 2.66
C LEU A 27 3.04 10.93 4.04
N SER A 28 1.79 11.13 4.45
CA SER A 28 1.44 11.67 5.76
C SER A 28 1.86 10.73 6.89
N LEU A 29 1.64 9.42 6.72
CA LEU A 29 2.04 8.40 7.68
C LEU A 29 3.56 8.28 7.80
N LEU A 30 4.30 8.27 6.68
CA LEU A 30 5.76 8.25 6.69
C LEU A 30 6.35 9.53 7.31
N ALA A 31 5.77 10.71 7.00
CA ALA A 31 6.22 11.97 7.59
C ALA A 31 6.00 12.03 9.11
N ALA A 32 4.99 11.34 9.63
CA ALA A 32 4.77 11.24 11.07
C ALA A 32 5.85 10.42 11.78
N GLU A 33 6.43 9.42 11.09
CA GLU A 33 7.49 8.57 11.61
C GLU A 33 8.89 9.20 11.43
N TRP A 34 9.04 10.12 10.48
CA TRP A 34 10.28 10.82 10.15
C TRP A 34 10.06 12.34 10.09
N PRO A 35 9.83 12.99 11.24
CA PRO A 35 9.56 14.43 11.30
C PRO A 35 10.73 15.28 10.80
N ASP A 36 11.97 14.76 10.89
CA ASP A 36 13.18 15.45 10.44
C ASP A 36 13.35 15.46 8.91
N GLY A 37 12.41 14.87 8.18
CA GLY A 37 12.41 14.86 6.71
C GLY A 37 13.37 13.86 6.09
N ALA A 38 14.06 14.28 5.02
CA ALA A 38 14.97 13.42 4.28
C ALA A 38 16.29 13.17 5.04
N ALA A 39 16.81 11.95 4.88
CA ALA A 39 18.18 11.62 5.22
C ALA A 39 18.78 10.83 4.05
N ASP A 40 19.92 11.27 3.53
CA ASP A 40 20.55 10.71 2.32
C ASP A 40 20.98 9.26 2.48
N ASP A 41 21.18 8.80 3.69
CA ASP A 41 21.56 7.43 4.03
C ASP A 41 20.37 6.48 4.17
N ARG A 42 19.12 6.99 4.26
CA ARG A 42 17.93 6.15 4.30
C ARG A 42 17.67 5.47 2.96
N ARG A 43 17.43 4.18 3.02
CA ARG A 43 17.00 3.38 1.87
C ARG A 43 15.58 2.89 2.08
N ILE A 44 14.74 3.10 1.09
CA ILE A 44 13.30 2.75 1.10
C ILE A 44 13.06 1.78 -0.03
N LEU A 45 12.51 0.61 0.31
CA LEU A 45 12.04 -0.38 -0.66
C LEU A 45 10.53 -0.21 -0.85
N ASP A 46 10.06 -0.16 -2.09
CA ASP A 46 8.65 -0.36 -2.41
C ASP A 46 8.46 -1.76 -2.99
N ALA A 47 7.88 -2.66 -2.19
CA ALA A 47 7.70 -4.07 -2.51
C ALA A 47 6.36 -4.27 -3.23
N GLY A 48 6.41 -4.56 -4.54
CA GLY A 48 5.30 -4.50 -5.46
C GLY A 48 5.08 -3.08 -5.97
N CYS A 49 6.14 -2.46 -6.49
CA CYS A 49 6.16 -1.03 -6.81
C CYS A 49 5.31 -0.62 -8.02
N GLY A 50 4.78 -1.59 -8.80
CA GLY A 50 4.00 -1.30 -9.99
C GLY A 50 4.73 -0.39 -10.96
N THR A 51 4.10 0.69 -11.40
CA THR A 51 4.67 1.66 -12.33
C THR A 51 5.69 2.63 -11.71
N GLY A 52 5.98 2.49 -10.41
CA GLY A 52 6.98 3.29 -9.70
C GLY A 52 6.53 4.68 -9.26
N ASN A 53 5.24 5.00 -9.30
CA ASN A 53 4.75 6.32 -8.91
C ASN A 53 5.11 6.67 -7.46
N ASN A 54 4.86 5.77 -6.51
CA ASN A 54 5.19 5.99 -5.10
C ASN A 54 6.69 6.21 -4.88
N LEU A 55 7.56 5.49 -5.60
CA LEU A 55 9.02 5.66 -5.52
C LEU A 55 9.45 7.09 -5.78
N SER A 56 8.87 7.74 -6.81
CA SER A 56 9.17 9.14 -7.14
C SER A 56 8.86 10.08 -5.98
N HIS A 57 7.74 9.87 -5.29
CA HIS A 57 7.29 10.70 -4.18
C HIS A 57 8.03 10.41 -2.87
N PHE A 58 8.46 9.16 -2.64
CA PHE A 58 9.19 8.78 -1.42
C PHE A 58 10.66 9.22 -1.43
N ARG A 59 11.21 9.65 -2.58
CA ARG A 59 12.55 10.26 -2.67
C ARG A 59 12.76 11.42 -1.70
N ARG A 60 11.68 12.08 -1.27
CA ARG A 60 11.74 13.13 -0.24
C ARG A 60 12.14 12.63 1.16
N PHE A 61 12.16 11.33 1.39
CA PHE A 61 12.54 10.72 2.67
C PHE A 61 13.86 9.98 2.61
N GLY A 62 14.36 9.67 1.42
CA GLY A 62 15.60 8.92 1.22
C GLY A 62 15.74 8.34 -0.18
N ARG A 63 16.72 7.46 -0.36
CA ARG A 63 16.93 6.75 -1.63
C ARG A 63 15.90 5.63 -1.78
N THR A 64 15.22 5.59 -2.91
CA THR A 64 14.15 4.63 -3.19
C THR A 64 14.58 3.59 -4.21
N VAL A 65 14.16 2.35 -4.00
CA VAL A 65 14.24 1.26 -4.96
C VAL A 65 12.94 0.46 -4.94
N GLY A 66 12.51 -0.03 -6.10
CA GLY A 66 11.33 -0.87 -6.23
C GLY A 66 11.67 -2.32 -6.53
N VAL A 67 10.72 -3.20 -6.21
CA VAL A 67 10.68 -4.56 -6.72
C VAL A 67 9.27 -4.87 -7.23
N ASP A 68 9.17 -5.49 -8.40
CA ASP A 68 7.91 -5.97 -8.94
C ASP A 68 8.14 -7.27 -9.73
N LEU A 69 7.13 -8.11 -9.81
CA LEU A 69 7.18 -9.36 -10.55
C LEU A 69 7.01 -9.16 -12.07
N SER A 70 6.38 -8.05 -12.47
CA SER A 70 6.00 -7.75 -13.85
C SER A 70 7.07 -6.95 -14.58
N ASP A 71 7.55 -7.48 -15.71
CA ASP A 71 8.47 -6.76 -16.61
C ASP A 71 7.82 -5.48 -17.17
N GLU A 72 6.48 -5.47 -17.36
CA GLU A 72 5.75 -4.29 -17.80
C GLU A 72 5.78 -3.18 -16.76
N ALA A 73 5.57 -3.50 -15.48
CA ALA A 73 5.73 -2.56 -14.37
C ALA A 73 7.13 -1.92 -14.39
N LEU A 74 8.17 -2.75 -14.58
CA LEU A 74 9.56 -2.27 -14.64
C LEU A 74 9.86 -1.38 -15.85
N ARG A 75 9.15 -1.55 -16.98
CA ARG A 75 9.24 -0.62 -18.11
C ARG A 75 8.76 0.77 -17.73
N PHE A 76 7.61 0.87 -17.06
CA PHE A 76 7.09 2.14 -16.56
C PHE A 76 8.00 2.76 -15.49
N CYS A 77 8.60 1.95 -14.60
CA CYS A 77 9.61 2.44 -13.66
C CYS A 77 10.78 3.10 -14.40
N ARG A 78 11.29 2.48 -15.48
CA ARG A 78 12.34 3.08 -16.31
C ARG A 78 11.90 4.40 -16.94
N SER A 79 10.68 4.46 -17.47
CA SER A 79 10.12 5.71 -18.04
C SER A 79 10.00 6.83 -17.02
N ARG A 80 9.79 6.51 -15.72
CA ARG A 80 9.78 7.48 -14.60
C ARG A 80 11.17 7.81 -14.07
N GLY A 81 12.23 7.15 -14.56
CA GLY A 81 13.59 7.33 -14.04
C GLY A 81 13.75 6.88 -12.59
N VAL A 82 12.99 5.87 -12.15
CA VAL A 82 13.13 5.27 -10.82
C VAL A 82 13.81 3.91 -10.90
N ALA A 83 14.64 3.60 -9.89
CA ALA A 83 15.32 2.31 -9.79
C ALA A 83 14.32 1.23 -9.37
N ALA A 84 14.24 0.15 -10.14
CA ALA A 84 13.44 -1.01 -9.78
C ALA A 84 14.07 -2.29 -10.37
N THR A 85 13.85 -3.42 -9.71
CA THR A 85 14.32 -4.73 -10.14
C THR A 85 13.18 -5.74 -10.15
N ARG A 86 13.36 -6.82 -10.91
CA ARG A 86 12.41 -7.93 -10.92
C ARG A 86 12.58 -8.79 -9.68
N GLY A 87 11.49 -9.16 -9.02
CA GLY A 87 11.50 -10.06 -7.88
C GLY A 87 10.10 -10.32 -7.35
N SER A 88 10.00 -11.36 -6.51
CA SER A 88 8.78 -11.74 -5.83
C SER A 88 8.82 -11.25 -4.36
N LEU A 89 7.64 -10.91 -3.80
CA LEU A 89 7.51 -10.64 -2.38
C LEU A 89 7.80 -11.88 -1.52
N LEU A 90 7.64 -13.07 -2.10
CA LEU A 90 7.93 -14.33 -1.41
C LEU A 90 9.43 -14.65 -1.33
N SER A 91 10.28 -13.93 -2.09
CA SER A 91 11.74 -14.05 -2.08
C SER A 91 12.34 -12.76 -2.63
N LEU A 92 12.58 -11.79 -1.74
CA LEU A 92 13.08 -10.46 -2.11
C LEU A 92 14.57 -10.53 -2.49
N PRO A 93 15.00 -9.97 -3.65
CA PRO A 93 16.38 -10.05 -4.14
C PRO A 93 17.30 -9.03 -3.47
N PHE A 94 17.18 -8.91 -2.15
CA PHE A 94 17.99 -7.97 -1.35
C PHE A 94 18.56 -8.67 -0.12
N PRO A 95 19.76 -8.26 0.34
CA PRO A 95 20.36 -8.76 1.58
C PRO A 95 19.51 -8.44 2.81
N ASP A 96 19.74 -9.17 3.90
CA ASP A 96 19.16 -8.89 5.21
C ASP A 96 19.51 -7.47 5.68
N ALA A 97 18.64 -6.88 6.48
CA ALA A 97 18.85 -5.58 7.13
C ALA A 97 19.33 -4.47 6.16
N SER A 98 18.71 -4.37 4.98
CA SER A 98 19.11 -3.44 3.92
C SER A 98 18.36 -2.12 3.92
N PHE A 99 17.15 -2.06 4.51
CA PHE A 99 16.24 -0.93 4.36
C PHE A 99 15.78 -0.35 5.68
N GLU A 100 15.74 0.98 5.78
CA GLU A 100 15.16 1.73 6.90
C GLU A 100 13.63 1.75 6.83
N ALA A 101 13.05 1.63 5.62
CA ALA A 101 11.63 1.36 5.46
C ALA A 101 11.37 0.43 4.28
N VAL A 102 10.30 -0.35 4.43
CA VAL A 102 9.68 -1.07 3.32
C VAL A 102 8.23 -0.60 3.21
N THR A 103 7.78 -0.32 2.00
CA THR A 103 6.37 -0.06 1.69
C THR A 103 5.81 -1.18 0.83
N SER A 104 4.52 -1.49 0.98
CA SER A 104 3.84 -2.43 0.09
C SER A 104 2.36 -2.04 0.01
N PHE A 105 1.91 -1.66 -1.19
CA PHE A 105 0.58 -1.12 -1.39
C PHE A 105 -0.19 -1.94 -2.42
N ASP A 106 -1.31 -2.52 -1.95
CA ASP A 106 -2.24 -3.29 -2.78
C ASP A 106 -1.57 -4.46 -3.52
N VAL A 107 -0.71 -5.21 -2.82
CA VAL A 107 0.03 -6.36 -3.37
C VAL A 107 -0.35 -7.66 -2.68
N HIS A 108 -0.41 -7.68 -1.34
CA HIS A 108 -0.58 -8.91 -0.53
C HIS A 108 -1.84 -9.70 -0.87
N TYR A 109 -2.88 -9.07 -1.39
CA TYR A 109 -4.13 -9.72 -1.74
C TYR A 109 -4.12 -10.43 -3.10
N HIS A 110 -3.09 -10.29 -3.90
CA HIS A 110 -3.01 -10.94 -5.21
C HIS A 110 -2.78 -12.44 -5.09
N ARG A 111 -3.32 -13.20 -6.05
CA ARG A 111 -3.17 -14.67 -6.10
C ARG A 111 -1.72 -15.13 -6.21
N TRP A 112 -0.81 -14.31 -6.73
CA TRP A 112 0.62 -14.63 -6.80
C TRP A 112 1.35 -14.49 -5.46
N VAL A 113 0.73 -13.86 -4.46
CA VAL A 113 1.20 -13.89 -3.08
C VAL A 113 0.44 -15.01 -2.37
N GLU A 114 0.92 -16.24 -2.54
CA GLU A 114 0.23 -17.44 -2.06
C GLU A 114 0.14 -17.48 -0.52
N ASP A 115 1.15 -16.93 0.15
CA ASP A 115 1.24 -16.87 1.60
C ASP A 115 1.70 -15.48 2.08
N ASP A 116 0.79 -14.76 2.75
CA ASP A 116 1.04 -13.43 3.31
C ASP A 116 2.13 -13.44 4.38
N ARG A 117 2.23 -14.52 5.16
CA ARG A 117 3.23 -14.67 6.22
C ARG A 117 4.63 -14.76 5.63
N VAL A 118 4.80 -15.54 4.56
CA VAL A 118 6.08 -15.62 3.84
C VAL A 118 6.47 -14.25 3.30
N ALA A 119 5.53 -13.53 2.70
CA ALA A 119 5.79 -12.19 2.18
C ALA A 119 6.20 -11.20 3.29
N VAL A 120 5.48 -11.20 4.44
CA VAL A 120 5.83 -10.34 5.57
C VAL A 120 7.16 -10.74 6.19
N ARG A 121 7.48 -12.04 6.29
CA ARG A 121 8.78 -12.52 6.79
C ARG A 121 9.94 -12.06 5.92
N GLU A 122 9.81 -12.08 4.61
CA GLU A 122 10.81 -11.55 3.67
C GLU A 122 10.97 -10.02 3.83
N ILE A 123 9.86 -9.30 4.01
CA ILE A 123 9.89 -7.88 4.33
C ILE A 123 10.67 -7.64 5.64
N VAL A 124 10.34 -8.38 6.70
CA VAL A 124 11.04 -8.29 7.99
C VAL A 124 12.53 -8.63 7.83
N ARG A 125 12.89 -9.63 7.03
CA ARG A 125 14.30 -10.00 6.78
C ARG A 125 15.08 -8.84 6.21
N VAL A 126 14.57 -8.17 5.18
CA VAL A 126 15.28 -7.08 4.51
C VAL A 126 15.23 -5.74 5.27
N MET A 127 14.33 -5.59 6.26
CA MET A 127 14.28 -4.43 7.14
C MET A 127 15.42 -4.42 8.14
N LYS A 128 16.01 -3.25 8.36
CA LYS A 128 16.94 -3.02 9.48
C LYS A 128 16.21 -3.08 10.82
N PRO A 129 16.91 -3.45 11.92
CA PRO A 129 16.38 -3.25 13.27
C PRO A 129 15.92 -1.79 13.48
N GLY A 130 14.72 -1.58 14.00
CA GLY A 130 14.08 -0.27 14.11
C GLY A 130 13.45 0.27 12.83
N GLY A 131 13.58 -0.45 11.71
CA GLY A 131 12.99 -0.09 10.42
C GLY A 131 11.47 -0.09 10.43
N LEU A 132 10.88 0.58 9.46
CA LEU A 132 9.43 0.75 9.29
C LEU A 132 8.89 -0.15 8.18
N PHE A 133 7.71 -0.71 8.41
CA PHE A 133 6.88 -1.31 7.37
C PHE A 133 5.56 -0.53 7.24
N LEU A 134 5.33 0.07 6.08
CA LEU A 134 4.06 0.72 5.75
C LEU A 134 3.33 -0.13 4.72
N VAL A 135 2.20 -0.69 5.11
CA VAL A 135 1.38 -1.54 4.25
C VAL A 135 -0.02 -0.97 4.05
N ARG A 136 -0.54 -1.13 2.84
CA ARG A 136 -1.94 -0.91 2.49
C ARG A 136 -2.52 -2.14 1.83
N VAL A 137 -3.73 -2.52 2.26
CA VAL A 137 -4.50 -3.62 1.67
C VAL A 137 -5.98 -3.23 1.54
N PRO A 138 -6.73 -3.82 0.58
CA PRO A 138 -8.17 -3.59 0.45
C PRO A 138 -8.91 -4.13 1.67
N ALA A 139 -9.89 -3.35 2.13
CA ALA A 139 -10.64 -3.66 3.33
C ALA A 139 -12.01 -4.27 3.03
N LEU A 140 -12.51 -5.05 4.00
CA LEU A 140 -13.88 -5.50 4.16
C LEU A 140 -14.43 -6.34 3.00
N LYS A 141 -14.60 -7.62 3.24
CA LYS A 141 -15.13 -8.58 2.27
C LYS A 141 -16.48 -8.15 1.65
N MET A 142 -17.28 -7.40 2.40
CA MET A 142 -18.54 -6.86 1.90
C MET A 142 -18.41 -5.90 0.71
N LEU A 143 -17.21 -5.34 0.49
CA LEU A 143 -16.92 -4.48 -0.66
C LEU A 143 -16.40 -5.23 -1.88
N TRP A 144 -16.38 -6.57 -1.85
CA TRP A 144 -15.95 -7.38 -2.98
C TRP A 144 -16.79 -7.08 -4.23
N GLY A 145 -16.14 -6.95 -5.38
CA GLY A 145 -16.80 -6.64 -6.65
C GLY A 145 -15.95 -7.00 -7.87
N ALA A 146 -16.42 -6.63 -9.05
CA ALA A 146 -15.78 -6.95 -10.32
C ALA A 146 -14.31 -6.48 -10.43
N HIS A 147 -13.97 -5.38 -9.78
CA HIS A 147 -12.58 -4.91 -9.72
C HIS A 147 -11.65 -5.94 -9.04
N ASP A 148 -12.12 -6.56 -7.93
CA ASP A 148 -11.32 -7.57 -7.21
C ASP A 148 -11.02 -8.78 -8.10
N GLU A 149 -11.96 -9.16 -8.96
CA GLU A 149 -11.78 -10.24 -9.94
C GLU A 149 -10.80 -9.83 -11.05
N ALA A 150 -10.93 -8.61 -11.57
CA ALA A 150 -10.08 -8.07 -12.63
C ALA A 150 -8.60 -7.96 -12.19
N VAL A 151 -8.35 -7.63 -10.93
CA VAL A 151 -6.99 -7.58 -10.38
C VAL A 151 -6.52 -8.91 -9.78
N HIS A 152 -7.26 -9.99 -9.97
CA HIS A 152 -6.97 -11.32 -9.42
C HIS A 152 -6.78 -11.31 -7.89
N SER A 153 -7.66 -10.61 -7.20
CA SER A 153 -7.70 -10.58 -5.73
C SER A 153 -8.11 -11.94 -5.18
N ARG A 154 -7.56 -12.32 -4.03
CA ARG A 154 -7.97 -13.51 -3.27
C ARG A 154 -8.61 -13.16 -1.93
N HIS A 155 -8.35 -11.96 -1.41
CA HIS A 155 -8.76 -11.58 -0.06
C HIS A 155 -8.96 -10.07 0.10
N ARG A 156 -9.86 -9.69 1.02
CA ARG A 156 -9.99 -8.35 1.59
C ARG A 156 -9.89 -8.46 3.10
N TYR A 157 -9.17 -7.56 3.71
CA TYR A 157 -8.70 -7.65 5.08
C TYR A 157 -9.56 -6.86 6.06
N THR A 158 -9.56 -7.29 7.30
CA THR A 158 -9.95 -6.47 8.45
C THR A 158 -8.69 -5.95 9.16
N ARG A 159 -8.84 -4.92 10.00
CA ARG A 159 -7.73 -4.44 10.84
C ARG A 159 -7.17 -5.54 11.75
N GLY A 160 -8.05 -6.39 12.30
CA GLY A 160 -7.63 -7.48 13.19
C GLY A 160 -6.77 -8.53 12.47
N GLU A 161 -7.08 -8.85 11.21
CA GLU A 161 -6.27 -9.75 10.39
C GLU A 161 -4.89 -9.14 10.07
N VAL A 162 -4.86 -7.86 9.65
CA VAL A 162 -3.59 -7.16 9.37
C VAL A 162 -2.73 -7.08 10.64
N ARG A 163 -3.33 -6.76 11.80
CA ARG A 163 -2.60 -6.72 13.07
C ARG A 163 -1.95 -8.07 13.37
N ARG A 164 -2.73 -9.15 13.36
CA ARG A 164 -2.22 -10.51 13.63
C ARG A 164 -1.12 -10.90 12.66
N LEU A 165 -1.33 -10.66 11.35
CA LEU A 165 -0.34 -10.96 10.32
C LEU A 165 1.02 -10.30 10.62
N LEU A 166 1.02 -9.05 11.05
CA LEU A 166 2.24 -8.30 11.33
C LEU A 166 2.89 -8.72 12.66
N GLU A 167 2.07 -8.87 13.72
CA GLU A 167 2.54 -9.23 15.07
C GLU A 167 3.06 -10.68 15.12
N ASP A 168 2.42 -11.62 14.40
CA ASP A 168 2.87 -13.00 14.29
C ASP A 168 4.27 -13.15 13.64
N GLU A 169 4.65 -12.19 12.78
CA GLU A 169 5.99 -12.13 12.16
C GLU A 169 6.95 -11.19 12.91
N GLY A 170 6.62 -10.83 14.16
CA GLY A 170 7.51 -10.13 15.07
C GLY A 170 7.58 -8.62 14.89
N LEU A 171 6.64 -8.01 14.19
CA LEU A 171 6.54 -6.57 14.04
C LEU A 171 5.69 -5.94 15.16
N GLU A 172 6.09 -4.76 15.61
CA GLU A 172 5.31 -3.93 16.54
C GLU A 172 4.42 -2.97 15.75
N VAL A 173 3.09 -3.14 15.84
CA VAL A 173 2.12 -2.30 15.13
C VAL A 173 2.01 -0.95 15.82
N ALA A 174 2.66 0.07 15.26
CA ALA A 174 2.65 1.44 15.77
C ALA A 174 1.35 2.17 15.40
N ARG A 175 0.81 1.92 14.21
CA ARG A 175 -0.45 2.51 13.75
C ARG A 175 -1.24 1.54 12.89
N LEU A 176 -2.55 1.55 13.07
CA LEU A 176 -3.47 0.72 12.30
C LEU A 176 -4.79 1.45 12.14
N THR A 177 -5.16 1.78 10.90
CA THR A 177 -6.34 2.59 10.59
C THR A 177 -7.03 2.10 9.33
N TYR A 178 -8.33 2.34 9.23
CA TYR A 178 -8.97 2.33 7.93
C TYR A 178 -8.68 3.61 7.18
N ALA A 179 -8.87 3.59 5.88
CA ALA A 179 -8.80 4.73 4.97
C ALA A 179 -9.91 4.66 3.92
N ASN A 180 -10.16 5.75 3.22
CA ASN A 180 -11.39 5.98 2.45
C ASN A 180 -12.66 5.96 3.35
N THR A 181 -12.55 6.47 4.55
CA THR A 181 -13.64 6.52 5.53
C THR A 181 -14.69 7.54 5.13
N LEU A 182 -14.27 8.75 4.75
CA LEU A 182 -15.20 9.81 4.37
C LEU A 182 -15.98 9.48 3.09
N LEU A 183 -15.37 8.72 2.19
CA LEU A 183 -16.01 8.25 0.95
C LEU A 183 -16.63 6.86 1.10
N PHE A 184 -16.50 6.21 2.26
CA PHE A 184 -16.99 4.85 2.48
C PHE A 184 -18.48 4.68 2.19
N PRO A 185 -19.40 5.59 2.61
CA PRO A 185 -20.82 5.46 2.29
C PRO A 185 -21.08 5.44 0.78
N VAL A 186 -20.41 6.30 0.02
CA VAL A 186 -20.51 6.37 -1.45
C VAL A 186 -20.01 5.09 -2.09
N ILE A 187 -18.83 4.61 -1.66
CA ILE A 187 -18.22 3.37 -2.16
C ILE A 187 -19.10 2.18 -1.85
N ALA A 188 -19.60 2.04 -0.62
CA ALA A 188 -20.44 0.93 -0.19
C ALA A 188 -21.78 0.91 -0.94
N THR A 189 -22.41 2.07 -1.12
CA THR A 189 -23.66 2.19 -1.87
C THR A 189 -23.45 1.80 -3.34
N ARG A 190 -22.41 2.33 -3.98
CA ARG A 190 -22.07 1.99 -5.37
C ARG A 190 -21.83 0.48 -5.52
N ARG A 191 -20.99 -0.13 -4.67
CA ARG A 191 -20.71 -1.57 -4.70
C ARG A 191 -21.97 -2.42 -4.52
N THR A 192 -22.87 -1.98 -3.65
CA THR A 192 -24.15 -2.67 -3.43
C THR A 192 -25.05 -2.57 -4.67
N LEU A 193 -25.15 -1.39 -5.28
CA LEU A 193 -25.92 -1.18 -6.51
C LEU A 193 -25.34 -1.95 -7.70
N ASP A 194 -24.01 -1.93 -7.89
CA ASP A 194 -23.35 -2.66 -8.97
C ASP A 194 -23.61 -4.18 -8.85
N ARG A 195 -23.61 -4.71 -7.61
CA ARG A 195 -23.94 -6.11 -7.35
C ARG A 195 -25.40 -6.43 -7.65
N LEU A 196 -26.34 -5.58 -7.23
CA LEU A 196 -27.77 -5.77 -7.48
C LEU A 196 -28.11 -5.65 -8.96
N LEU A 197 -27.44 -4.77 -9.69
CA LEU A 197 -27.66 -4.52 -11.11
C LEU A 197 -26.78 -5.37 -12.03
N HIS A 198 -26.00 -6.31 -11.47
CA HIS A 198 -25.05 -7.17 -12.21
C HIS A 198 -24.14 -6.37 -13.16
N ARG A 199 -23.71 -5.17 -12.73
CA ARG A 199 -22.81 -4.34 -13.50
C ARG A 199 -21.38 -4.83 -13.36
N HIS A 200 -20.72 -5.05 -14.50
CA HIS A 200 -19.30 -5.41 -14.59
C HIS A 200 -18.54 -4.22 -15.16
N GLY A 201 -17.50 -3.77 -14.46
CA GLY A 201 -16.67 -2.67 -14.94
C GLY A 201 -15.47 -2.41 -14.04
N SER A 202 -14.42 -1.81 -14.59
CA SER A 202 -13.27 -1.35 -13.83
C SER A 202 -13.67 -0.12 -12.98
N ASP A 203 -13.17 -0.07 -11.74
CA ASP A 203 -13.32 1.12 -10.89
C ASP A 203 -12.36 2.26 -11.27
N VAL A 204 -11.40 1.96 -12.15
CA VAL A 204 -10.44 2.95 -12.63
C VAL A 204 -11.09 3.79 -13.73
N GLY A 205 -11.59 4.95 -13.35
CA GLY A 205 -12.19 5.91 -14.26
C GLY A 205 -12.05 7.32 -13.71
N PHE A 206 -12.01 8.30 -14.62
CA PHE A 206 -12.03 9.71 -14.23
C PHE A 206 -13.46 10.14 -13.96
N LEU A 207 -13.63 10.87 -12.86
CA LEU A 207 -14.88 11.52 -12.52
C LEU A 207 -14.94 12.91 -13.19
N PRO A 208 -16.14 13.52 -13.30
CA PRO A 208 -16.24 14.93 -13.65
C PRO A 208 -15.34 15.80 -12.76
N PRO A 209 -14.68 16.85 -13.31
CA PRO A 209 -13.68 17.63 -12.57
C PRO A 209 -14.10 18.13 -11.18
N PRO A 210 -15.36 18.56 -10.92
CA PRO A 210 -15.78 18.96 -9.58
C PRO A 210 -15.76 17.81 -8.57
N LEU A 211 -16.13 16.60 -8.99
CA LEU A 211 -16.12 15.40 -8.14
C LEU A 211 -14.68 14.93 -7.88
N GLU A 212 -13.82 14.92 -8.92
CA GLU A 212 -12.38 14.66 -8.77
C GLU A 212 -11.76 15.56 -7.72
N TRP A 213 -12.02 16.87 -7.81
CA TRP A 213 -11.55 17.86 -6.86
C TRP A 213 -12.08 17.58 -5.44
N THR A 214 -13.38 17.35 -5.31
CA THR A 214 -14.04 17.12 -4.01
C THR A 214 -13.48 15.86 -3.33
N PHE A 215 -13.40 14.73 -4.05
CA PHE A 215 -12.91 13.48 -3.50
C PHE A 215 -11.44 13.55 -3.11
N ARG A 216 -10.63 14.23 -3.92
CA ARG A 216 -9.22 14.49 -3.59
C ARG A 216 -9.08 15.30 -2.31
N HIS A 217 -9.91 16.34 -2.12
CA HIS A 217 -9.89 17.17 -0.91
C HIS A 217 -10.33 16.39 0.32
N LEU A 218 -11.38 15.57 0.23
CA LEU A 218 -11.82 14.71 1.32
C LEU A 218 -10.71 13.75 1.75
N LEU A 219 -10.02 13.10 0.81
CA LEU A 219 -8.88 12.26 1.14
C LEU A 219 -7.67 13.04 1.65
N GLY A 220 -7.50 14.29 1.22
CA GLY A 220 -6.50 15.19 1.77
C GLY A 220 -6.75 15.55 3.25
N ILE A 221 -8.03 15.74 3.64
CA ILE A 221 -8.43 15.90 5.04
C ILE A 221 -8.15 14.59 5.80
N GLU A 222 -8.54 13.46 5.25
CA GLU A 222 -8.32 12.14 5.85
C GLU A 222 -6.82 11.86 6.06
N ALA A 223 -5.96 12.26 5.11
CA ALA A 223 -4.51 12.12 5.24
C ALA A 223 -3.92 12.88 6.45
N ARG A 224 -4.56 13.98 6.87
CA ARG A 224 -4.19 14.69 8.10
C ARG A 224 -4.71 13.98 9.35
N LEU A 225 -5.95 13.48 9.28
CA LEU A 225 -6.60 12.82 10.41
C LEU A 225 -5.92 11.51 10.80
N VAL A 226 -5.51 10.68 9.84
CA VAL A 226 -4.88 9.37 10.09
C VAL A 226 -3.53 9.48 10.83
N ARG A 227 -2.92 10.65 10.86
CA ARG A 227 -1.72 10.91 11.68
C ARG A 227 -2.01 10.85 13.18
N HIS A 228 -3.22 11.15 13.58
CA HIS A 228 -3.60 11.32 14.98
C HIS A 228 -4.70 10.35 15.42
N LEU A 229 -5.57 9.94 14.49
CA LEU A 229 -6.76 9.14 14.75
C LEU A 229 -6.72 7.82 13.99
N ALA A 230 -7.18 6.75 14.62
CA ALA A 230 -7.49 5.50 13.95
C ALA A 230 -8.95 5.55 13.49
N LEU A 231 -9.17 5.62 12.18
CA LEU A 231 -10.51 5.68 11.60
C LEU A 231 -11.21 4.32 11.71
N PRO A 232 -12.53 4.29 12.01
CA PRO A 232 -13.23 3.07 12.42
C PRO A 232 -13.62 2.15 11.28
N VAL A 233 -13.79 2.68 10.06
CA VAL A 233 -14.26 1.95 8.86
C VAL A 233 -13.69 2.60 7.60
N GLY A 234 -13.56 1.84 6.51
CA GLY A 234 -13.08 2.36 5.23
C GLY A 234 -12.87 1.27 4.20
N ALA A 235 -12.55 1.67 2.98
CA ALA A 235 -12.33 0.73 1.87
C ALA A 235 -10.93 0.14 1.81
N SER A 236 -9.97 0.69 2.57
CA SER A 236 -8.61 0.19 2.70
C SER A 236 -8.19 0.11 4.17
N VAL A 237 -7.24 -0.76 4.50
CA VAL A 237 -6.53 -0.79 5.79
C VAL A 237 -5.11 -0.31 5.55
N PHE A 238 -4.64 0.62 6.36
CA PHE A 238 -3.24 1.01 6.48
C PHE A 238 -2.67 0.55 7.81
N ALA A 239 -1.43 0.04 7.79
CA ALA A 239 -0.66 -0.21 8.98
C ALA A 239 0.75 0.36 8.84
N VAL A 240 1.25 0.95 9.93
CA VAL A 240 2.66 1.25 10.14
C VAL A 240 3.14 0.33 11.26
N ALA A 241 4.15 -0.46 10.99
CA ALA A 241 4.75 -1.35 11.96
C ALA A 241 6.27 -1.16 12.02
N ARG A 242 6.88 -1.48 13.15
CA ARG A 242 8.33 -1.37 13.37
C ARG A 242 8.94 -2.75 13.60
N LYS A 243 10.10 -2.98 13.03
CA LYS A 243 10.94 -4.09 13.42
C LYS A 243 11.64 -3.73 14.74
N PRO A 244 11.53 -4.53 15.81
CA PRO A 244 12.20 -4.26 17.08
C PRO A 244 13.70 -4.00 16.91
N ARG A 245 14.27 -3.10 17.73
CA ARG A 245 15.70 -2.79 17.74
C ARG A 245 16.48 -3.83 18.54
N GLY A 246 16.44 -5.10 18.18
CA GLY A 246 17.14 -6.19 18.82
C GLY A 246 17.50 -6.00 20.31
N GLY A 247 16.79 -6.75 21.22
CA GLY A 247 17.03 -6.65 22.65
C GLY A 247 15.92 -7.22 23.53
N ALA A 248 15.05 -8.11 23.00
CA ALA A 248 14.23 -8.98 23.84
C ALA A 248 13.64 -10.11 22.98
N THR A 249 14.42 -11.12 22.72
CA THR A 249 13.86 -12.45 22.46
C THR A 249 13.35 -12.95 23.80
N ALA A 250 12.13 -12.54 24.16
CA ALA A 250 11.40 -13.27 25.19
C ALA A 250 11.03 -14.60 24.57
N ALA A 251 11.81 -15.62 24.88
CA ALA A 251 11.44 -17.00 24.70
C ALA A 251 10.06 -17.19 25.39
N ARG A 252 9.02 -17.31 24.61
CA ARG A 252 7.78 -17.94 25.06
C ARG A 252 7.96 -19.43 24.81
N GLY A 253 8.39 -20.14 25.91
CA GLY A 253 8.31 -21.57 26.04
C GLY A 253 6.86 -22.04 26.11
#